data_034d712dcf81f25aff1c81b90ce53e07
#
_entry.id   034d712dcf81f25aff1c81b90ce53e07
#
_cell.length_a   1.000
_cell.length_b   1.000
_cell.length_c   1.000
_cell.angle_alpha   90.00
_cell.angle_beta   90.00
_cell.angle_gamma   90.00
#
_symmetry.space_group_name_H-M   'P 1'
#
loop_
_entity.id
_entity.type
_entity.pdbx_description
1 polymer ?
#
loop_
_entity_poly.entity_id
_entity_poly.type
_entity_poly.pdbx_seq_one_letter_code
_entity_poly.pdbx_strand_id
1 'polypeptide(L)'
;MINKYALTTFVSELSKSIPTGRILLNEPMSEHTTFAVGGPADVLVLPESVKEMSLAIRAARRLDLVVTVLGGGSNVLVRDGGIRGVVIQLQSLKKTLACHDRKILASAGYMLKDVCQFAQENGLTGMEFACGIPGTSAGPSL
;
A
#
# COMPACT_ATOMS: atom_id res chain seq x y z
N MET A 1 3.20 -8.98 -22.52
CA MET A 1 2.97 -7.57 -22.93
C MET A 1 1.70 -7.10 -22.22
N ILE A 2 1.76 -6.02 -21.44
CA ILE A 2 0.57 -5.56 -20.70
C ILE A 2 -0.43 -4.98 -21.68
N ASN A 3 -1.68 -5.37 -21.51
CA ASN A 3 -2.77 -4.89 -22.34
C ASN A 3 -3.10 -3.43 -21.98
N LYS A 4 -2.65 -2.47 -22.81
CA LYS A 4 -2.93 -1.04 -22.61
C LYS A 4 -4.42 -0.73 -22.53
N TYR A 5 -5.24 -1.47 -23.25
CA TYR A 5 -6.70 -1.35 -23.19
C TYR A 5 -7.24 -1.70 -21.81
N ALA A 6 -6.73 -2.78 -21.20
CA ALA A 6 -7.11 -3.17 -19.85
C ALA A 6 -6.75 -2.10 -18.81
N LEU A 7 -5.55 -1.48 -18.92
CA LEU A 7 -5.15 -0.38 -18.03
C LEU A 7 -6.05 0.86 -18.20
N THR A 8 -6.37 1.25 -19.43
CA THR A 8 -7.26 2.39 -19.68
C THR A 8 -8.67 2.12 -19.13
N THR A 9 -9.19 0.92 -19.33
CA THR A 9 -10.49 0.50 -18.78
C THR A 9 -10.47 0.53 -17.26
N PHE A 10 -9.40 0.00 -16.64
CA PHE A 10 -9.21 0.01 -15.20
C PHE A 10 -9.26 1.43 -14.63
N VAL A 11 -8.48 2.35 -15.19
CA VAL A 11 -8.44 3.76 -14.75
C VAL A 11 -9.80 4.43 -14.90
N SER A 12 -10.48 4.23 -16.05
CA SER A 12 -11.81 4.81 -16.30
C SER A 12 -12.86 4.32 -15.30
N GLU A 13 -12.81 3.06 -14.90
CA GLU A 13 -13.74 2.53 -13.91
C GLU A 13 -13.46 3.05 -12.51
N LEU A 14 -12.18 3.05 -12.10
CA LEU A 14 -11.79 3.53 -10.78
C LEU A 14 -12.07 5.01 -10.58
N SER A 15 -11.89 5.83 -11.62
CA SER A 15 -12.12 7.28 -11.56
C SER A 15 -13.56 7.67 -11.22
N LYS A 16 -14.50 6.72 -11.30
CA LYS A 16 -15.89 6.93 -10.85
C LYS A 16 -16.03 6.90 -9.31
N SER A 17 -15.07 6.31 -8.62
CA SER A 17 -15.13 6.08 -7.16
C SER A 17 -13.91 6.62 -6.40
N ILE A 18 -12.80 6.79 -7.09
CA ILE A 18 -11.54 7.29 -6.52
C ILE A 18 -11.17 8.57 -7.29
N PRO A 19 -10.89 9.69 -6.61
CA PRO A 19 -10.43 10.93 -7.25
C PRO A 19 -9.19 10.67 -8.13
N THR A 20 -9.15 11.33 -9.29
CA THR A 20 -8.07 11.14 -10.28
C THR A 20 -6.68 11.47 -9.74
N GLY A 21 -6.56 12.40 -8.80
CA GLY A 21 -5.30 12.71 -8.11
C GLY A 21 -4.75 11.58 -7.22
N ARG A 22 -5.52 10.49 -7.06
CA ARG A 22 -5.10 9.27 -6.32
C ARG A 22 -4.97 8.03 -7.22
N ILE A 23 -5.05 8.24 -8.54
CA ILE A 23 -4.78 7.24 -9.58
C ILE A 23 -3.73 7.83 -10.50
N LEU A 24 -2.48 7.45 -10.29
CA LEU A 24 -1.32 8.05 -10.94
C LEU A 24 -0.82 7.11 -12.05
N LEU A 25 -0.56 7.67 -13.22
CA LEU A 25 -0.10 6.92 -14.39
C LEU A 25 1.39 7.17 -14.62
N ASN A 26 2.12 6.11 -14.96
CA ASN A 26 3.57 6.16 -15.15
C ASN A 26 4.30 6.83 -13.98
N GLU A 27 3.83 6.55 -12.78
CA GLU A 27 4.32 7.20 -11.57
C GLU A 27 5.71 6.69 -11.17
N PRO A 28 6.72 7.56 -11.02
CA PRO A 28 8.05 7.15 -10.61
C PRO A 28 8.03 6.53 -9.22
N MET A 29 8.45 5.28 -9.11
CA MET A 29 8.47 4.60 -7.80
C MET A 29 9.56 5.14 -6.87
N SER A 30 10.50 5.93 -7.38
CA SER A 30 11.45 6.70 -6.57
C SER A 30 10.78 7.66 -5.58
N GLU A 31 9.60 8.18 -5.92
CA GLU A 31 8.80 9.05 -5.03
C GLU A 31 8.08 8.28 -3.92
N HIS A 32 8.02 6.93 -4.04
CA HIS A 32 7.21 6.05 -3.18
C HIS A 32 8.03 5.00 -2.44
N THR A 33 9.35 5.07 -2.52
CA THR A 33 10.28 4.15 -1.84
C THR A 33 11.30 4.91 -1.00
N THR A 34 11.70 4.34 0.12
CA THR A 34 12.72 4.96 0.99
C THR A 34 14.09 5.05 0.31
N PHE A 35 14.41 4.15 -0.59
CA PHE A 35 15.66 4.20 -1.36
C PHE A 35 15.67 5.31 -2.40
N ALA A 36 14.55 5.98 -2.66
CA ALA A 36 14.39 7.05 -3.64
C ALA A 36 14.93 6.70 -5.04
N VAL A 37 14.82 5.43 -5.41
CA VAL A 37 15.15 4.89 -6.73
C VAL A 37 14.03 3.98 -7.23
N GLY A 38 13.92 3.85 -8.55
CA GLY A 38 12.96 2.95 -9.20
C GLY A 38 12.26 3.59 -10.37
N GLY A 39 12.10 2.81 -11.43
CA GLY A 39 11.34 3.21 -12.60
C GLY A 39 9.83 3.28 -12.34
N PRO A 40 9.03 3.63 -13.36
CA PRO A 40 7.63 3.96 -13.18
C PRO A 40 6.74 2.73 -12.94
N ALA A 41 5.71 2.89 -12.12
CA ALA A 41 4.56 2.00 -12.10
C ALA A 41 3.62 2.37 -13.26
N ASP A 42 3.04 1.38 -13.96
CA ASP A 42 2.09 1.68 -15.03
C ASP A 42 0.87 2.44 -14.48
N VAL A 43 0.35 1.97 -13.35
CA VAL A 43 -0.70 2.65 -12.58
C VAL A 43 -0.41 2.49 -11.09
N LEU A 44 -0.39 3.59 -10.36
CA LEU A 44 -0.34 3.61 -8.90
C LEU A 44 -1.68 4.10 -8.35
N VAL A 45 -2.26 3.34 -7.44
CA VAL A 45 -3.51 3.69 -6.74
C VAL A 45 -3.22 3.93 -5.26
N LEU A 46 -3.73 5.05 -4.74
CA LEU A 46 -3.60 5.48 -3.34
C LEU A 46 -4.97 5.43 -2.65
N PRO A 47 -5.46 4.25 -2.22
CA PRO A 47 -6.77 4.14 -1.59
C PRO A 47 -6.75 4.75 -0.19
N GLU A 48 -7.81 5.46 0.20
CA GLU A 48 -8.00 5.98 1.55
C GLU A 48 -8.93 5.10 2.39
N SER A 49 -9.61 4.14 1.77
CA SER A 49 -10.52 3.22 2.45
C SER A 49 -10.36 1.78 1.96
N VAL A 50 -10.75 0.83 2.82
CA VAL A 50 -10.81 -0.59 2.47
C VAL A 50 -11.77 -0.83 1.29
N LYS A 51 -12.83 -0.03 1.19
CA LYS A 51 -13.78 -0.09 0.08
C LYS A 51 -13.10 0.26 -1.24
N GLU A 52 -12.34 1.35 -1.30
CA GLU A 52 -11.60 1.77 -2.49
C GLU A 52 -10.53 0.73 -2.87
N MET A 53 -9.77 0.22 -1.89
CA MET A 53 -8.80 -0.85 -2.10
C MET A 53 -9.45 -2.10 -2.69
N SER A 54 -10.59 -2.53 -2.13
CA SER A 54 -11.33 -3.70 -2.63
C SER A 54 -11.82 -3.49 -4.06
N LEU A 55 -12.31 -2.29 -4.39
CA LEU A 55 -12.72 -1.95 -5.76
C LEU A 55 -11.54 -2.05 -6.74
N ALA A 56 -10.39 -1.48 -6.37
CA ALA A 56 -9.18 -1.54 -7.20
C ALA A 56 -8.73 -2.98 -7.45
N ILE A 57 -8.66 -3.82 -6.40
CA ILE A 57 -8.25 -5.22 -6.52
C ILE A 57 -9.24 -6.01 -7.42
N ARG A 58 -10.55 -5.84 -7.22
CA ARG A 58 -11.56 -6.53 -8.02
C ARG A 58 -11.52 -6.12 -9.49
N ALA A 59 -11.38 -4.82 -9.76
CA ALA A 59 -11.27 -4.31 -11.12
C ALA A 59 -10.01 -4.84 -11.83
N ALA A 60 -8.87 -4.83 -11.15
CA ALA A 60 -7.61 -5.35 -11.69
C ALA A 60 -7.71 -6.85 -12.00
N ARG A 61 -8.26 -7.65 -11.08
CA ARG A 61 -8.46 -9.09 -11.29
C ARG A 61 -9.38 -9.41 -12.46
N ARG A 62 -10.49 -8.67 -12.60
CA ARG A 62 -11.41 -8.86 -13.72
C ARG A 62 -10.78 -8.57 -15.07
N LEU A 63 -9.84 -7.63 -15.11
CA LEU A 63 -9.12 -7.21 -16.31
C LEU A 63 -7.79 -7.96 -16.51
N ASP A 64 -7.54 -9.00 -15.71
CA ASP A 64 -6.31 -9.81 -15.72
C ASP A 64 -5.03 -8.96 -15.59
N LEU A 65 -5.09 -7.91 -14.76
CA LEU A 65 -3.96 -7.06 -14.44
C LEU A 65 -3.22 -7.58 -13.23
N VAL A 66 -1.89 -7.59 -13.32
CA VAL A 66 -1.03 -7.92 -12.18
C VAL A 66 -1.18 -6.83 -11.11
N VAL A 67 -1.35 -7.25 -9.85
CA VAL A 67 -1.46 -6.34 -8.71
C VAL A 67 -0.25 -6.52 -7.81
N THR A 68 0.43 -5.42 -7.52
CA THR A 68 1.49 -5.32 -6.51
C THR A 68 0.99 -4.47 -5.37
N VAL A 69 1.04 -4.99 -4.14
CA VAL A 69 0.68 -4.22 -2.94
C VAL A 69 1.94 -3.66 -2.30
N LEU A 70 1.93 -2.37 -2.01
CA LEU A 70 3.03 -1.65 -1.39
C LEU A 70 2.57 -1.02 -0.07
N GLY A 71 3.32 -1.22 1.00
CA GLY A 71 3.14 -0.49 2.26
C GLY A 71 3.80 0.89 2.21
N GLY A 72 4.68 1.19 3.16
CA GLY A 72 5.45 2.45 3.20
C GLY A 72 6.64 2.51 2.24
N GLY A 73 6.92 1.45 1.47
CA GLY A 73 8.04 1.42 0.53
C GLY A 73 9.43 1.33 1.17
N SER A 74 9.53 0.93 2.46
CA SER A 74 10.80 0.96 3.21
C SER A 74 11.74 -0.19 2.88
N ASN A 75 11.21 -1.35 2.47
CA ASN A 75 11.98 -2.57 2.21
C ASN A 75 11.82 -3.06 0.76
N VAL A 76 11.60 -2.15 -0.16
CA VAL A 76 11.37 -2.46 -1.57
C VAL A 76 12.40 -1.73 -2.42
N LEU A 77 13.07 -2.49 -3.29
CA LEU A 77 13.92 -1.96 -4.34
C LEU A 77 13.23 -2.17 -5.68
N VAL A 78 12.82 -1.08 -6.31
CA VAL A 78 12.22 -1.10 -7.64
C VAL A 78 13.31 -0.86 -8.68
N ARG A 79 13.36 -1.73 -9.70
CA ARG A 79 14.32 -1.62 -10.80
C ARG A 79 13.92 -0.47 -11.75
N ASP A 80 14.87 -0.03 -12.59
CA ASP A 80 14.65 1.04 -13.59
C ASP A 80 13.50 0.73 -14.56
N GLY A 81 13.26 -0.55 -14.87
CA GLY A 81 12.10 -0.98 -15.66
C GLY A 81 10.74 -0.73 -15.01
N GLY A 82 10.72 -0.39 -13.73
CA GLY A 82 9.51 -0.10 -12.98
C GLY A 82 8.66 -1.33 -12.66
N ILE A 83 7.40 -1.09 -12.31
CA ILE A 83 6.42 -2.15 -11.97
C ILE A 83 5.32 -2.17 -13.00
N ARG A 84 5.14 -3.34 -13.63
CA ARG A 84 4.09 -3.54 -14.63
C ARG A 84 2.77 -3.91 -13.96
N GLY A 85 1.68 -3.34 -14.46
CA GLY A 85 0.32 -3.55 -13.95
C GLY A 85 -0.10 -2.46 -12.96
N VAL A 86 -0.75 -2.87 -11.88
CA VAL A 86 -1.33 -1.96 -10.87
C VAL A 86 -0.56 -2.09 -9.56
N VAL A 87 -0.05 -0.98 -9.06
CA VAL A 87 0.49 -0.86 -7.71
C VAL A 87 -0.59 -0.26 -6.80
N ILE A 88 -0.84 -0.86 -5.66
CA ILE A 88 -1.75 -0.34 -4.64
C ILE A 88 -0.93 -0.01 -3.40
N GLN A 89 -0.76 1.27 -3.10
CA GLN A 89 -0.02 1.71 -1.91
C GLN A 89 -0.96 1.98 -0.75
N LEU A 90 -0.72 1.32 0.38
CA LEU A 90 -1.63 1.30 1.54
C LEU A 90 -1.38 2.44 2.54
N GLN A 91 -0.39 3.29 2.31
CA GLN A 91 0.01 4.34 3.25
C GLN A 91 -1.09 5.38 3.50
N SER A 92 -1.94 5.61 2.51
CA SER A 92 -3.05 6.58 2.58
C SER A 92 -4.34 5.99 3.20
N LEU A 93 -4.38 4.69 3.50
CA LEU A 93 -5.54 4.08 4.13
C LEU A 93 -5.85 4.75 5.46
N LYS A 94 -7.16 4.98 5.70
CA LYS A 94 -7.63 5.51 6.98
C LYS A 94 -7.09 4.67 8.13
N LYS A 95 -6.36 5.34 9.00
CA LYS A 95 -5.64 4.69 10.09
C LYS A 95 -6.62 4.33 11.22
N THR A 96 -6.67 3.05 11.58
CA THR A 96 -7.38 2.55 12.74
C THR A 96 -6.38 1.84 13.64
N LEU A 97 -6.36 2.21 14.91
CA LEU A 97 -5.53 1.58 15.94
C LEU A 97 -6.41 1.42 17.18
N ALA A 98 -6.63 0.18 17.59
CA ALA A 98 -7.47 -0.15 18.74
C ALA A 98 -6.87 -1.30 19.52
N CYS A 99 -7.05 -1.26 20.85
CA CYS A 99 -6.68 -2.34 21.75
C CYS A 99 -7.93 -2.95 22.35
N HIS A 100 -8.04 -4.27 22.29
CA HIS A 100 -9.06 -5.06 22.96
C HIS A 100 -8.38 -6.20 23.70
N ASP A 101 -8.44 -6.16 25.01
CA ASP A 101 -7.71 -7.09 25.89
C ASP A 101 -6.19 -7.10 25.57
N ARG A 102 -5.70 -8.21 25.06
CA ARG A 102 -4.29 -8.41 24.65
C ARG A 102 -4.08 -8.35 23.14
N LYS A 103 -5.05 -7.85 22.39
CA LYS A 103 -4.99 -7.79 20.92
C LYS A 103 -4.99 -6.34 20.45
N ILE A 104 -4.07 -6.04 19.56
CA ILE A 104 -4.03 -4.75 18.87
C ILE A 104 -4.57 -4.96 17.46
N LEU A 105 -5.57 -4.18 17.08
CA LEU A 105 -6.06 -4.05 15.73
C LEU A 105 -5.42 -2.81 15.12
N ALA A 106 -4.55 -2.99 14.14
CA ALA A 106 -3.91 -1.91 13.42
C ALA A 106 -4.21 -2.03 11.92
N SER A 107 -4.59 -0.91 11.30
CA SER A 107 -4.68 -0.89 9.83
C SER A 107 -3.29 -0.93 9.19
N ALA A 108 -3.22 -1.52 7.99
CA ALA A 108 -1.99 -1.79 7.25
C ALA A 108 -1.11 -0.55 6.95
N GLY A 109 -1.68 0.66 7.02
CA GLY A 109 -0.96 1.92 6.81
C GLY A 109 -0.25 2.47 8.06
N TYR A 110 -0.36 1.83 9.24
CA TYR A 110 0.36 2.27 10.45
C TYR A 110 1.85 1.96 10.36
N MET A 111 2.68 2.91 10.79
CA MET A 111 4.10 2.62 11.02
C MET A 111 4.24 1.62 12.16
N LEU A 112 5.10 0.63 11.97
CA LEU A 112 5.28 -0.43 12.97
C LEU A 112 5.73 0.12 14.34
N LYS A 113 6.59 1.14 14.34
CA LYS A 113 7.00 1.84 15.57
C LYS A 113 5.84 2.43 16.35
N ASP A 114 4.83 3.00 15.63
CA ASP A 114 3.67 3.62 16.29
C ASP A 114 2.77 2.54 16.93
N VAL A 115 2.68 1.36 16.30
CA VAL A 115 1.97 0.20 16.87
C VAL A 115 2.69 -0.31 18.12
N CYS A 116 4.04 -0.36 18.11
CA CYS A 116 4.82 -0.75 19.28
C CYS A 116 4.65 0.25 20.43
N GLN A 117 4.68 1.55 20.15
CA GLN A 117 4.43 2.58 21.16
C GLN A 117 3.02 2.44 21.76
N PHE A 118 2.02 2.23 20.91
CA PHE A 118 0.65 2.01 21.37
C PHE A 118 0.51 0.74 22.24
N ALA A 119 1.26 -0.33 21.91
CA ALA A 119 1.33 -1.53 22.75
C ALA A 119 1.87 -1.20 24.14
N GLN A 120 2.97 -0.45 24.21
CA GLN A 120 3.58 -0.01 25.46
C GLN A 120 2.63 0.84 26.30
N GLU A 121 1.94 1.82 25.68
CA GLU A 121 0.95 2.69 26.33
C GLU A 121 -0.23 1.90 26.92
N ASN A 122 -0.56 0.74 26.33
CA ASN A 122 -1.61 -0.17 26.82
C ASN A 122 -1.07 -1.30 27.71
N GLY A 123 0.20 -1.23 28.16
CA GLY A 123 0.79 -2.21 29.06
C GLY A 123 0.98 -3.60 28.42
N LEU A 124 1.04 -3.68 27.11
CA LEU A 124 1.27 -4.93 26.37
C LEU A 124 2.75 -5.13 26.08
N THR A 125 3.20 -6.36 26.23
CA THR A 125 4.57 -6.82 25.96
C THR A 125 4.58 -7.81 24.79
N GLY A 126 5.78 -8.06 24.21
CA GLY A 126 5.97 -9.04 23.13
C GLY A 126 6.13 -8.43 21.74
N MET A 127 6.09 -7.09 21.60
CA MET A 127 6.34 -6.38 20.33
C MET A 127 7.67 -5.62 20.32
N GLU A 128 8.51 -5.78 21.33
CA GLU A 128 9.76 -5.03 21.50
C GLU A 128 10.71 -5.24 20.33
N PHE A 129 10.74 -6.44 19.77
CA PHE A 129 11.57 -6.79 18.61
C PHE A 129 11.20 -5.99 17.35
N ALA A 130 9.96 -5.52 17.25
CA ALA A 130 9.45 -4.84 16.08
C ALA A 130 9.72 -3.33 16.08
N CYS A 131 10.09 -2.74 17.21
CA CYS A 131 10.30 -1.30 17.37
C CYS A 131 11.40 -0.74 16.46
N GLY A 132 12.41 -1.57 16.14
CA GLY A 132 13.55 -1.20 15.30
C GLY A 132 13.36 -1.51 13.81
N ILE A 133 12.25 -2.13 13.42
CA ILE A 133 12.00 -2.51 12.03
C ILE A 133 11.36 -1.34 11.29
N PRO A 134 12.02 -0.77 10.25
CA PRO A 134 11.42 0.29 9.47
C PRO A 134 10.31 -0.27 8.59
N GLY A 135 9.16 0.40 8.54
CA GLY A 135 8.05 0.02 7.67
C GLY A 135 6.69 0.18 8.32
N THR A 136 5.66 -0.18 7.55
CA THR A 136 4.28 -0.19 8.01
C THR A 136 3.87 -1.59 8.48
N SER A 137 2.75 -1.68 9.18
CA SER A 137 2.16 -2.96 9.63
C SER A 137 1.76 -3.87 8.46
N ALA A 138 1.63 -3.34 7.23
CA ALA A 138 1.52 -4.13 5.99
C ALA A 138 2.88 -4.58 5.45
N GLY A 139 3.95 -4.17 6.09
CA GLY A 139 5.33 -4.53 5.74
C GLY A 139 5.62 -6.01 5.90
N PRO A 140 6.88 -6.40 6.07
CA PRO A 140 7.27 -7.79 5.92
C PRO A 140 6.38 -8.69 6.78
N SER A 141 5.67 -9.59 6.10
CA SER A 141 5.09 -10.75 6.76
C SER A 141 6.25 -11.52 7.38
N LEU A 142 6.33 -11.51 8.70
CA LEU A 142 7.19 -12.38 9.47
C LEU A 142 6.73 -13.82 9.32
#